data_ef3bc0d419e09b5e61ca17622f998de1
#
_entry.id   ef3bc0d419e09b5e61ca17622f998de1
#
_cell.length_a   1.000
_cell.length_b   1.000
_cell.length_c   1.000
_cell.angle_alpha   90.00
_cell.angle_beta   90.00
_cell.angle_gamma   90.00
#
_symmetry.space_group_name_H-M   'P 1'
#
loop_
_entity.id
_entity.type
_entity.pdbx_description
1 polymer ?
#
loop_
_entity_poly.entity_id
_entity_poly.type
_entity_poly.pdbx_seq_one_letter_code
_entity_poly.pdbx_strand_id
1 'polypeptide(L)'
;MNIVDIPLDVLKEIFELSDFITKIRFRQIYKYTYKNLHIIDFYNLEDNYLKKLTNNILKKHKFIKYLNANYNKNINDVSFMKNLKELDASGSICGVDQLGIRALDLNKLNANNNFKIKNVSFMKNLKELYAAGNCAINQSGIKGLDLIKLNACDNPKINNVNWMKNLKELDTYGDSAIDQMGINGLDLIKLTVSNNSKIKDVSWMKNLKELNASGFSEIDQIGIKGLDLIKLYANYNSKIKDVSWMKNLKELHAYGFSRIDQMGIKGLDLIKLYANYNSKINNVSFMKNLKELYAVGTCGIDQEGIKGLDLIRLNARDNNKIKDISFMNNLNILL
;
A
#
# COMPACT_ATOMS: atom_id res chain seq x y z
N MET A 1 -3.10 -46.35 8.25
CA MET A 1 -2.64 -45.59 7.07
C MET A 1 -1.27 -45.02 7.42
N ASN A 2 -0.25 -45.42 6.73
CA ASN A 2 1.10 -44.92 7.00
C ASN A 2 1.27 -43.61 6.18
N ILE A 3 1.98 -42.62 6.73
CA ILE A 3 2.15 -41.30 6.05
C ILE A 3 2.84 -41.44 4.67
N VAL A 4 3.61 -42.52 4.48
CA VAL A 4 4.26 -42.84 3.19
C VAL A 4 3.29 -43.36 2.13
N ASP A 5 2.08 -43.74 2.51
CA ASP A 5 1.03 -44.22 1.61
C ASP A 5 0.21 -43.06 1.03
N ILE A 6 0.38 -41.86 1.56
CA ILE A 6 -0.29 -40.64 1.07
C ILE A 6 0.49 -40.10 -0.13
N PRO A 7 -0.17 -39.83 -1.27
CA PRO A 7 0.46 -39.21 -2.43
C PRO A 7 1.22 -37.93 -2.08
N LEU A 8 2.36 -37.69 -2.69
CA LEU A 8 3.26 -36.58 -2.33
C LEU A 8 2.63 -35.21 -2.57
N ASP A 9 1.79 -35.09 -3.59
CA ASP A 9 1.02 -33.87 -3.91
C ASP A 9 0.03 -33.53 -2.79
N VAL A 10 -0.71 -34.52 -2.29
CA VAL A 10 -1.61 -34.37 -1.14
C VAL A 10 -0.84 -33.99 0.14
N LEU A 11 0.31 -34.66 0.38
CA LEU A 11 1.18 -34.29 1.51
C LEU A 11 1.71 -32.86 1.41
N LYS A 12 2.04 -32.40 0.22
CA LYS A 12 2.47 -31.00 -0.01
C LYS A 12 1.34 -30.01 0.27
N GLU A 13 0.13 -30.29 -0.19
CA GLU A 13 -1.03 -29.44 0.07
C GLU A 13 -1.33 -29.33 1.57
N ILE A 14 -1.39 -30.45 2.29
CA ILE A 14 -1.57 -30.48 3.75
C ILE A 14 -0.44 -29.68 4.44
N PHE A 15 0.80 -29.86 3.98
CA PHE A 15 1.96 -29.17 4.54
C PHE A 15 1.88 -27.65 4.31
N GLU A 16 1.46 -27.21 3.12
CA GLU A 16 1.33 -25.78 2.81
C GLU A 16 0.25 -25.10 3.65
N LEU A 17 -0.86 -25.78 3.88
CA LEU A 17 -1.97 -25.28 4.71
C LEU A 17 -1.66 -25.30 6.22
N SER A 18 -0.62 -26.01 6.65
CA SER A 18 -0.28 -26.14 8.07
C SER A 18 0.42 -24.89 8.62
N ASP A 19 0.30 -24.67 9.93
CA ASP A 19 1.09 -23.66 10.63
C ASP A 19 2.60 -24.03 10.68
N PHE A 20 3.43 -23.08 11.09
CA PHE A 20 4.88 -23.23 11.07
C PHE A 20 5.38 -24.39 11.97
N ILE A 21 4.81 -24.53 13.17
CA ILE A 21 5.21 -25.59 14.12
C ILE A 21 4.83 -26.96 13.57
N THR A 22 3.64 -27.08 13.02
CA THR A 22 3.17 -28.30 12.37
C THR A 22 4.07 -28.66 11.18
N LYS A 23 4.49 -27.68 10.37
CA LYS A 23 5.47 -27.91 9.28
C LYS A 23 6.80 -28.46 9.79
N ILE A 24 7.31 -27.95 10.89
CA ILE A 24 8.54 -28.49 11.51
C ILE A 24 8.33 -29.94 11.96
N ARG A 25 7.23 -30.22 12.67
CA ARG A 25 6.89 -31.58 13.15
C ARG A 25 6.73 -32.56 11.99
N PHE A 26 6.01 -32.20 10.94
CA PHE A 26 5.86 -33.01 9.73
C PHE A 26 7.19 -33.45 9.14
N ARG A 27 8.17 -32.55 9.06
CA ARG A 27 9.50 -32.86 8.54
C ARG A 27 10.31 -33.80 9.45
N GLN A 28 10.00 -33.83 10.74
CA GLN A 28 10.68 -34.69 11.72
C GLN A 28 10.13 -36.12 11.79
N ILE A 29 8.92 -36.38 11.28
CA ILE A 29 8.24 -37.65 11.42
C ILE A 29 8.97 -38.77 10.63
N TYR A 30 9.36 -38.51 9.38
CA TYR A 30 10.00 -39.46 8.50
C TYR A 30 11.07 -38.82 7.61
N LYS A 31 12.08 -39.69 7.24
CA LYS A 31 13.12 -39.30 6.27
C LYS A 31 12.52 -38.88 4.90
N TYR A 32 11.41 -39.50 4.52
CA TYR A 32 10.66 -39.17 3.30
C TYR A 32 10.08 -37.76 3.34
N THR A 33 9.39 -37.38 4.42
CA THR A 33 8.84 -36.04 4.59
C THR A 33 9.94 -34.98 4.70
N TYR A 34 11.03 -35.29 5.40
CA TYR A 34 12.20 -34.41 5.47
C TYR A 34 12.80 -34.10 4.11
N LYS A 35 12.86 -35.08 3.19
CA LYS A 35 13.44 -34.90 1.87
C LYS A 35 12.51 -34.15 0.90
N ASN A 36 11.22 -34.36 1.00
CA ASN A 36 10.23 -33.92 -0.02
C ASN A 36 9.42 -32.73 0.39
N LEU A 37 9.31 -32.44 1.69
CA LEU A 37 8.56 -31.27 2.21
C LEU A 37 9.54 -30.20 2.66
N HIS A 38 9.49 -29.04 2.05
CA HIS A 38 10.40 -27.92 2.33
C HIS A 38 9.67 -26.71 2.84
N ILE A 39 10.13 -26.13 3.95
CA ILE A 39 9.65 -24.83 4.40
C ILE A 39 10.25 -23.79 3.44
N ILE A 40 9.37 -23.05 2.77
CA ILE A 40 9.74 -22.06 1.76
C ILE A 40 9.44 -20.63 2.22
N ASP A 41 8.64 -20.47 3.28
CA ASP A 41 8.17 -19.17 3.78
C ASP A 41 8.65 -18.91 5.20
N PHE A 42 9.52 -17.93 5.33
CA PHE A 42 9.96 -17.29 6.57
C PHE A 42 9.57 -15.81 6.58
N TYR A 43 8.60 -15.40 5.78
CA TYR A 43 8.11 -14.02 5.71
C TYR A 43 7.02 -13.76 6.74
N ASN A 44 6.11 -14.72 6.91
CA ASN A 44 4.92 -14.61 7.75
C ASN A 44 5.09 -15.27 9.11
N LEU A 45 6.32 -15.43 9.60
CA LEU A 45 6.56 -15.95 10.93
C LEU A 45 6.20 -14.95 12.01
N GLU A 46 5.74 -15.45 13.16
CA GLU A 46 5.56 -14.63 14.35
C GLU A 46 6.88 -13.97 14.80
N ASP A 47 6.80 -12.79 15.39
CA ASP A 47 7.95 -11.98 15.81
C ASP A 47 8.93 -12.73 16.72
N ASN A 48 8.43 -13.62 17.58
CA ASN A 48 9.25 -14.41 18.49
C ASN A 48 10.19 -15.39 17.76
N TYR A 49 9.79 -15.88 16.57
CA TYR A 49 10.61 -16.72 15.71
C TYR A 49 11.52 -15.87 14.83
N LEU A 50 11.02 -14.79 14.24
CA LEU A 50 11.79 -13.88 13.40
C LEU A 50 13.03 -13.34 14.14
N LYS A 51 12.89 -12.92 15.39
CA LYS A 51 13.99 -12.40 16.23
C LYS A 51 15.09 -13.46 16.51
N LYS A 52 14.75 -14.74 16.46
CA LYS A 52 15.69 -15.85 16.68
C LYS A 52 16.41 -16.30 15.41
N LEU A 53 15.98 -15.84 14.22
CA LEU A 53 16.64 -16.20 12.99
C LEU A 53 18.06 -15.63 12.94
N THR A 54 18.97 -16.47 12.45
CA THR A 54 20.38 -16.12 12.23
C THR A 54 20.85 -16.67 10.90
N ASN A 55 21.98 -16.19 10.40
CA ASN A 55 22.60 -16.75 9.20
C ASN A 55 22.83 -18.26 9.30
N ASN A 56 23.20 -18.77 10.48
CA ASN A 56 23.44 -20.21 10.68
C ASN A 56 22.15 -21.04 10.54
N ILE A 57 21.02 -20.52 10.99
CA ILE A 57 19.71 -21.14 10.78
C ILE A 57 19.35 -21.12 9.30
N LEU A 58 19.48 -19.96 8.64
CA LEU A 58 19.13 -19.81 7.23
C LEU A 58 19.94 -20.72 6.31
N LYS A 59 21.23 -20.92 6.59
CA LYS A 59 22.09 -21.86 5.81
C LYS A 59 21.58 -23.31 5.77
N LYS A 60 20.76 -23.69 6.76
CA LYS A 60 20.15 -25.03 6.82
C LYS A 60 18.87 -25.13 5.98
N HIS A 61 18.34 -24.02 5.47
CA HIS A 61 17.04 -23.93 4.78
C HIS A 61 17.20 -23.42 3.34
N LYS A 62 17.71 -24.26 2.45
CA LYS A 62 18.06 -23.91 1.05
C LYS A 62 16.87 -23.57 0.15
N PHE A 63 15.66 -23.90 0.57
CA PHE A 63 14.45 -23.79 -0.27
C PHE A 63 13.59 -22.57 0.05
N ILE A 64 14.05 -21.72 0.96
CA ILE A 64 13.32 -20.48 1.32
C ILE A 64 13.20 -19.60 0.08
N LYS A 65 11.95 -19.17 -0.19
CA LYS A 65 11.57 -18.22 -1.24
C LYS A 65 11.18 -16.85 -0.68
N TYR A 66 10.68 -16.82 0.57
CA TYR A 66 10.13 -15.64 1.21
C TYR A 66 10.76 -15.47 2.59
N LEU A 67 11.49 -14.35 2.80
CA LEU A 67 12.21 -14.10 4.05
C LEU A 67 11.88 -12.72 4.61
N ASN A 68 11.46 -12.67 5.86
CA ASN A 68 11.40 -11.46 6.65
C ASN A 68 12.65 -11.39 7.57
N ALA A 69 13.52 -10.43 7.28
CA ALA A 69 14.71 -10.11 8.06
C ALA A 69 14.63 -8.68 8.64
N ASN A 70 13.42 -8.09 8.70
CA ASN A 70 13.25 -6.73 9.17
C ASN A 70 13.73 -6.57 10.62
N TYR A 71 14.38 -5.45 10.90
CA TYR A 71 14.96 -5.16 12.21
C TYR A 71 15.84 -6.26 12.82
N ASN A 72 16.21 -7.31 12.07
CA ASN A 72 17.02 -8.42 12.56
C ASN A 72 18.51 -8.19 12.26
N LYS A 73 19.28 -7.80 13.29
CA LYS A 73 20.72 -7.56 13.17
C LYS A 73 21.56 -8.82 12.99
N ASN A 74 21.00 -10.00 13.27
CA ASN A 74 21.71 -11.28 13.23
C ASN A 74 21.69 -11.95 11.84
N ILE A 75 20.95 -11.35 10.89
CA ILE A 75 20.94 -11.76 9.48
C ILE A 75 21.64 -10.67 8.68
N ASN A 76 22.86 -10.92 8.22
CA ASN A 76 23.65 -9.96 7.45
C ASN A 76 23.97 -10.43 6.02
N ASP A 77 24.02 -11.72 5.77
CA ASP A 77 24.29 -12.29 4.46
C ASP A 77 23.19 -13.29 4.06
N VAL A 78 22.48 -12.99 2.98
CA VAL A 78 21.48 -13.86 2.36
C VAL A 78 21.83 -14.18 0.90
N SER A 79 23.04 -13.82 0.46
CA SER A 79 23.51 -14.01 -0.92
C SER A 79 23.58 -15.49 -1.37
N PHE A 80 23.65 -16.41 -0.42
CA PHE A 80 23.63 -17.86 -0.67
C PHE A 80 22.23 -18.42 -0.94
N MET A 81 21.15 -17.64 -0.68
CA MET A 81 19.76 -18.08 -0.80
C MET A 81 19.25 -17.93 -2.24
N LYS A 82 19.74 -18.79 -3.15
CA LYS A 82 19.48 -18.68 -4.60
C LYS A 82 18.01 -18.81 -5.02
N ASN A 83 17.17 -19.39 -4.15
CA ASN A 83 15.73 -19.54 -4.40
C ASN A 83 14.92 -18.37 -3.87
N LEU A 84 15.55 -17.42 -3.18
CA LEU A 84 14.86 -16.28 -2.57
C LEU A 84 14.23 -15.40 -3.66
N LYS A 85 12.93 -15.09 -3.50
CA LYS A 85 12.13 -14.25 -4.40
C LYS A 85 11.68 -12.98 -3.74
N GLU A 86 11.37 -13.05 -2.44
CA GLU A 86 10.95 -11.88 -1.67
C GLU A 86 11.79 -11.74 -0.41
N LEU A 87 12.27 -10.54 -0.17
CA LEU A 87 13.07 -10.19 0.99
C LEU A 87 12.51 -8.93 1.65
N ASP A 88 12.19 -9.02 2.94
CA ASP A 88 12.07 -7.84 3.78
C ASP A 88 13.40 -7.64 4.53
N ALA A 89 14.15 -6.61 4.14
CA ALA A 89 15.39 -6.18 4.77
C ALA A 89 15.23 -4.76 5.33
N SER A 90 14.01 -4.39 5.74
CA SER A 90 13.70 -3.06 6.23
C SER A 90 14.21 -2.83 7.67
N GLY A 91 14.27 -1.57 8.03
CA GLY A 91 14.63 -1.11 9.36
C GLY A 91 16.10 -0.75 9.53
N SER A 92 16.34 0.25 10.37
CA SER A 92 17.67 0.85 10.59
C SER A 92 18.68 -0.11 11.21
N ILE A 93 18.21 -1.07 12.00
CA ILE A 93 19.08 -2.08 12.64
C ILE A 93 19.16 -3.40 11.87
N CYS A 94 18.47 -3.54 10.72
CA CYS A 94 18.57 -4.73 9.89
C CYS A 94 20.04 -5.02 9.53
N GLY A 95 20.46 -6.29 9.69
CA GLY A 95 21.84 -6.70 9.43
C GLY A 95 22.17 -6.77 7.94
N VAL A 96 21.17 -7.06 7.10
CA VAL A 96 21.35 -7.24 5.65
C VAL A 96 21.87 -5.96 5.01
N ASP A 97 22.99 -6.08 4.32
CA ASP A 97 23.67 -4.99 3.64
C ASP A 97 23.85 -5.24 2.13
N GLN A 98 24.58 -4.36 1.45
CA GLN A 98 24.86 -4.47 0.02
C GLN A 98 25.58 -5.77 -0.36
N LEU A 99 26.51 -6.24 0.45
CA LEU A 99 27.23 -7.48 0.19
C LEU A 99 26.32 -8.70 0.41
N GLY A 100 25.45 -8.61 1.42
CA GLY A 100 24.50 -9.66 1.76
C GLY A 100 23.46 -9.94 0.69
N ILE A 101 23.23 -9.03 -0.26
CA ILE A 101 22.25 -9.22 -1.36
C ILE A 101 22.90 -9.40 -2.74
N ARG A 102 24.23 -9.35 -2.85
CA ARG A 102 25.00 -9.20 -4.12
C ARG A 102 24.70 -10.21 -5.23
N ALA A 103 24.19 -11.38 -4.88
CA ALA A 103 23.95 -12.47 -5.83
C ALA A 103 22.48 -12.87 -5.93
N LEU A 104 21.58 -12.01 -5.42
CA LEU A 104 20.14 -12.24 -5.46
C LEU A 104 19.53 -11.60 -6.70
N ASP A 105 18.49 -12.23 -7.22
CA ASP A 105 17.62 -11.69 -8.24
C ASP A 105 16.16 -11.84 -7.76
N LEU A 106 15.73 -10.87 -6.97
CA LEU A 106 14.44 -10.88 -6.29
C LEU A 106 13.32 -10.39 -7.21
N ASN A 107 12.09 -10.80 -6.89
CA ASN A 107 10.89 -10.21 -7.45
C ASN A 107 10.40 -9.02 -6.61
N LYS A 108 10.63 -9.09 -5.27
CA LYS A 108 10.21 -8.06 -4.33
C LYS A 108 11.26 -7.83 -3.26
N LEU A 109 11.57 -6.56 -3.02
CA LEU A 109 12.47 -6.11 -1.96
C LEU A 109 11.83 -5.00 -1.15
N ASN A 110 11.78 -5.19 0.16
CA ASN A 110 11.53 -4.11 1.10
C ASN A 110 12.86 -3.71 1.76
N ALA A 111 13.31 -2.48 1.47
CA ALA A 111 14.52 -1.88 2.03
C ALA A 111 14.18 -0.54 2.74
N ASN A 112 12.94 -0.34 3.17
CA ASN A 112 12.53 0.88 3.88
C ASN A 112 13.43 1.11 5.09
N ASN A 113 13.94 2.33 5.22
CA ASN A 113 14.84 2.72 6.31
C ASN A 113 16.15 1.88 6.42
N ASN A 114 16.50 1.09 5.42
CA ASN A 114 17.77 0.38 5.39
C ASN A 114 18.86 1.26 4.76
N PHE A 115 19.77 1.79 5.59
CA PHE A 115 20.83 2.68 5.13
C PHE A 115 22.07 1.95 4.58
N LYS A 116 22.06 0.61 4.49
CA LYS A 116 23.18 -0.25 4.06
C LYS A 116 23.05 -0.73 2.62
N ILE A 117 21.80 -0.89 2.12
CA ILE A 117 21.53 -1.31 0.75
C ILE A 117 21.44 -0.06 -0.14
N LYS A 118 22.37 0.08 -1.11
CA LYS A 118 22.49 1.27 -1.96
C LYS A 118 22.13 1.04 -3.42
N ASN A 119 22.35 -0.19 -3.91
CA ASN A 119 22.20 -0.50 -5.33
C ASN A 119 21.49 -1.85 -5.50
N VAL A 120 20.39 -1.85 -6.27
CA VAL A 120 19.60 -3.01 -6.64
C VAL A 120 19.40 -3.12 -8.16
N SER A 121 20.11 -2.29 -8.95
CA SER A 121 19.99 -2.23 -10.41
C SER A 121 20.36 -3.53 -11.14
N PHE A 122 21.07 -4.43 -10.46
CA PHE A 122 21.42 -5.77 -10.98
C PHE A 122 20.27 -6.79 -10.87
N MET A 123 19.25 -6.52 -10.07
CA MET A 123 18.07 -7.41 -9.87
C MET A 123 17.07 -7.23 -11.01
N LYS A 124 17.31 -7.87 -12.16
CA LYS A 124 16.53 -7.62 -13.39
C LYS A 124 15.09 -8.13 -13.33
N ASN A 125 14.79 -9.08 -12.44
CA ASN A 125 13.44 -9.57 -12.21
C ASN A 125 12.67 -8.80 -11.11
N LEU A 126 13.28 -7.76 -10.53
CA LEU A 126 12.61 -6.98 -9.47
C LEU A 126 11.39 -6.25 -10.05
N LYS A 127 10.23 -6.49 -9.44
CA LYS A 127 8.95 -5.89 -9.80
C LYS A 127 8.42 -4.95 -8.74
N GLU A 128 8.71 -5.23 -7.47
CA GLU A 128 8.28 -4.40 -6.36
C GLU A 128 9.47 -3.97 -5.52
N LEU A 129 9.62 -2.66 -5.35
CA LEU A 129 10.65 -2.05 -4.52
C LEU A 129 10.03 -1.09 -3.51
N TYR A 130 10.35 -1.31 -2.24
CA TYR A 130 10.05 -0.39 -1.15
C TYR A 130 11.38 0.21 -0.68
N ALA A 131 11.58 1.49 -0.96
CA ALA A 131 12.82 2.25 -0.71
C ALA A 131 12.52 3.56 0.02
N ALA A 132 11.61 3.52 1.00
CA ALA A 132 11.13 4.69 1.72
C ALA A 132 12.05 5.14 2.85
N GLY A 133 11.88 6.39 3.26
CA GLY A 133 12.53 7.00 4.40
C GLY A 133 14.05 7.12 4.23
N ASN A 134 14.79 6.82 5.29
CA ASN A 134 16.26 6.89 5.29
C ASN A 134 16.94 5.74 4.51
N CYS A 135 16.24 5.12 3.56
CA CYS A 135 16.82 4.10 2.69
C CYS A 135 18.04 4.66 1.94
N ALA A 136 19.09 3.83 1.79
CA ALA A 136 20.29 4.26 1.06
C ALA A 136 20.19 4.09 -0.46
N ILE A 137 19.15 3.40 -0.96
CA ILE A 137 18.92 3.25 -2.40
C ILE A 137 18.66 4.64 -3.00
N ASN A 138 19.44 4.96 -4.02
CA ASN A 138 19.41 6.24 -4.70
C ASN A 138 19.10 6.08 -6.19
N GLN A 139 19.13 7.18 -6.94
CA GLN A 139 18.85 7.23 -8.37
C GLN A 139 19.72 6.24 -9.19
N SER A 140 21.02 6.14 -8.92
CA SER A 140 21.91 5.20 -9.62
C SER A 140 21.61 3.74 -9.24
N GLY A 141 21.17 3.52 -8.00
CA GLY A 141 20.85 2.22 -7.46
C GLY A 141 19.60 1.55 -8.05
N ILE A 142 18.76 2.32 -8.78
CA ILE A 142 17.55 1.81 -9.46
C ILE A 142 17.69 1.89 -11.00
N LYS A 143 18.84 2.32 -11.52
CA LYS A 143 19.03 2.56 -12.95
C LYS A 143 18.72 1.30 -13.78
N GLY A 144 17.87 1.46 -14.80
CA GLY A 144 17.51 0.40 -15.71
C GLY A 144 16.59 -0.68 -15.13
N LEU A 145 16.03 -0.48 -13.94
CA LEU A 145 14.90 -1.28 -13.46
C LEU A 145 13.62 -0.83 -14.16
N ASP A 146 12.71 -1.78 -14.37
CA ASP A 146 11.37 -1.53 -14.88
C ASP A 146 10.37 -2.20 -13.92
N LEU A 147 10.06 -1.46 -12.86
CA LEU A 147 9.22 -1.91 -11.76
C LEU A 147 7.73 -1.84 -12.13
N ILE A 148 6.92 -2.64 -11.43
CA ILE A 148 5.45 -2.53 -11.41
C ILE A 148 5.01 -1.64 -10.24
N LYS A 149 5.73 -1.72 -9.11
CA LYS A 149 5.44 -0.96 -7.90
C LYS A 149 6.70 -0.37 -7.28
N LEU A 150 6.65 0.93 -6.98
CA LEU A 150 7.70 1.64 -6.25
C LEU A 150 7.10 2.43 -5.10
N ASN A 151 7.64 2.21 -3.91
CA ASN A 151 7.47 3.13 -2.78
C ASN A 151 8.77 3.89 -2.55
N ALA A 152 8.75 5.21 -2.80
CA ALA A 152 9.83 6.16 -2.57
C ALA A 152 9.38 7.28 -1.60
N CYS A 153 8.45 6.98 -0.70
CA CYS A 153 7.97 7.88 0.35
C CYS A 153 9.15 8.40 1.18
N ASP A 154 9.21 9.71 1.38
CA ASP A 154 10.27 10.37 2.16
C ASP A 154 11.70 10.00 1.73
N ASN A 155 11.92 9.56 0.48
CA ASN A 155 13.25 9.27 -0.04
C ASN A 155 13.77 10.44 -0.90
N PRO A 156 14.72 11.25 -0.39
CA PRO A 156 15.25 12.40 -1.13
C PRO A 156 16.29 12.03 -2.18
N LYS A 157 16.59 10.75 -2.42
CA LYS A 157 17.69 10.28 -3.27
C LYS A 157 17.22 9.70 -4.60
N ILE A 158 15.90 9.47 -4.77
CA ILE A 158 15.28 9.00 -6.00
C ILE A 158 14.42 10.15 -6.54
N ASN A 159 14.79 10.72 -7.69
CA ASN A 159 14.12 11.91 -8.25
C ASN A 159 13.45 11.67 -9.60
N ASN A 160 13.78 10.60 -10.29
CA ASN A 160 13.25 10.33 -11.62
C ASN A 160 12.95 8.84 -11.79
N VAL A 161 11.79 8.52 -12.35
CA VAL A 161 11.33 7.14 -12.63
C VAL A 161 10.58 7.06 -13.98
N ASN A 162 10.64 8.12 -14.79
CA ASN A 162 9.87 8.26 -16.03
C ASN A 162 10.18 7.22 -17.11
N TRP A 163 11.30 6.50 -17.00
CA TRP A 163 11.64 5.39 -17.91
C TRP A 163 10.93 4.08 -17.54
N MET A 164 10.36 3.95 -16.34
CA MET A 164 9.69 2.73 -15.85
C MET A 164 8.29 2.61 -16.46
N LYS A 165 8.19 2.23 -17.73
CA LYS A 165 6.91 2.26 -18.47
C LYS A 165 5.89 1.22 -18.01
N ASN A 166 6.33 0.18 -17.28
CA ASN A 166 5.44 -0.80 -16.67
C ASN A 166 5.00 -0.43 -15.24
N LEU A 167 5.46 0.72 -14.71
CA LEU A 167 5.07 1.16 -13.37
C LEU A 167 3.56 1.42 -13.30
N LYS A 168 2.89 0.79 -12.33
CA LYS A 168 1.45 0.90 -12.09
C LYS A 168 1.13 1.56 -10.77
N GLU A 169 1.98 1.37 -9.76
CA GLU A 169 1.80 1.94 -8.45
C GLU A 169 3.05 2.73 -8.03
N LEU A 170 2.85 3.99 -7.68
CA LEU A 170 3.91 4.88 -7.21
C LEU A 170 3.49 5.60 -5.94
N ASP A 171 4.32 5.51 -4.92
CA ASP A 171 4.18 6.29 -3.69
C ASP A 171 5.35 7.27 -3.55
N THR A 172 5.02 8.56 -3.57
CA THR A 172 5.96 9.70 -3.41
C THR A 172 5.52 10.59 -2.24
N TYR A 173 4.91 10.03 -1.21
CA TYR A 173 4.49 10.78 -0.03
C TYR A 173 5.65 11.59 0.57
N GLY A 174 5.32 12.77 1.09
CA GLY A 174 6.22 13.57 1.92
C GLY A 174 7.41 14.17 1.16
N ASP A 175 8.59 14.06 1.74
CA ASP A 175 9.83 14.66 1.24
C ASP A 175 10.50 13.85 0.11
N SER A 176 9.74 13.00 -0.61
CA SER A 176 10.25 12.32 -1.80
C SER A 176 10.85 13.32 -2.80
N ALA A 177 12.01 12.99 -3.40
CA ALA A 177 12.63 13.85 -4.42
C ALA A 177 11.96 13.73 -5.79
N ILE A 178 11.07 12.76 -6.00
CA ILE A 178 10.37 12.60 -7.28
C ILE A 178 9.46 13.81 -7.51
N ASP A 179 9.70 14.49 -8.61
CA ASP A 179 8.99 15.68 -9.04
C ASP A 179 8.17 15.46 -10.31
N GLN A 180 7.61 16.55 -10.85
CA GLN A 180 6.81 16.55 -12.08
C GLN A 180 7.56 15.92 -13.27
N MET A 181 8.85 16.22 -13.44
CA MET A 181 9.66 15.68 -14.54
C MET A 181 9.96 14.19 -14.33
N GLY A 182 10.10 13.80 -13.07
CA GLY A 182 10.38 12.42 -12.67
C GLY A 182 9.26 11.44 -12.94
N ILE A 183 8.02 11.93 -13.16
CA ILE A 183 6.84 11.10 -13.48
C ILE A 183 6.34 11.30 -14.92
N ASN A 184 6.99 12.17 -15.69
CA ASN A 184 6.49 12.54 -17.02
C ASN A 184 6.34 11.32 -17.96
N GLY A 185 5.16 11.19 -18.58
CA GLY A 185 4.84 10.10 -19.50
C GLY A 185 4.63 8.74 -18.83
N LEU A 186 4.48 8.69 -17.50
CA LEU A 186 3.94 7.51 -16.82
C LEU A 186 2.42 7.48 -16.94
N ASP A 187 1.87 6.27 -16.95
CA ASP A 187 0.43 6.02 -16.93
C ASP A 187 0.11 5.02 -15.83
N LEU A 188 -0.05 5.56 -14.63
CA LEU A 188 -0.21 4.80 -13.40
C LEU A 188 -1.68 4.38 -13.20
N ILE A 189 -1.88 3.35 -12.37
CA ILE A 189 -3.20 2.94 -11.84
C ILE A 189 -3.41 3.57 -10.46
N LYS A 190 -2.33 3.66 -9.66
CA LYS A 190 -2.37 4.21 -8.31
C LYS A 190 -1.19 5.15 -8.08
N LEU A 191 -1.50 6.34 -7.54
CA LEU A 191 -0.51 7.35 -7.21
C LEU A 191 -0.77 7.98 -5.84
N THR A 192 0.26 8.02 -5.00
CA THR A 192 0.27 8.79 -3.76
C THR A 192 1.25 9.95 -3.89
N VAL A 193 0.73 11.17 -3.79
CA VAL A 193 1.48 12.44 -3.78
C VAL A 193 1.09 13.30 -2.57
N SER A 194 0.55 12.67 -1.53
CA SER A 194 0.17 13.38 -0.31
C SER A 194 1.41 14.05 0.30
N ASN A 195 1.28 15.31 0.67
CA ASN A 195 2.37 16.16 1.15
C ASN A 195 3.58 16.33 0.21
N ASN A 196 3.49 15.87 -1.04
CA ASN A 196 4.51 16.15 -2.06
C ASN A 196 4.17 17.43 -2.82
N SER A 197 4.96 18.48 -2.59
CA SER A 197 4.74 19.79 -3.22
C SER A 197 5.36 19.94 -4.62
N LYS A 198 5.99 18.88 -5.17
CA LYS A 198 6.74 18.94 -6.43
C LYS A 198 5.95 18.43 -7.63
N ILE A 199 4.83 17.72 -7.39
CA ILE A 199 3.94 17.18 -8.42
C ILE A 199 2.64 17.98 -8.43
N LYS A 200 2.30 18.58 -9.58
CA LYS A 200 1.14 19.49 -9.73
C LYS A 200 0.09 18.99 -10.70
N ASP A 201 0.49 18.23 -11.69
CA ASP A 201 -0.38 17.78 -12.79
C ASP A 201 -0.22 16.28 -13.01
N VAL A 202 -1.34 15.59 -13.12
CA VAL A 202 -1.44 14.15 -13.45
C VAL A 202 -2.58 13.90 -14.44
N SER A 203 -3.11 14.96 -15.06
CA SER A 203 -4.29 14.94 -15.94
C SER A 203 -4.14 14.03 -17.16
N TRP A 204 -2.89 13.74 -17.57
CA TRP A 204 -2.62 12.82 -18.68
C TRP A 204 -2.73 11.34 -18.32
N MET A 205 -2.73 10.98 -17.01
CA MET A 205 -2.77 9.58 -16.54
C MET A 205 -4.19 9.01 -16.63
N LYS A 206 -4.67 8.71 -17.84
CA LYS A 206 -6.08 8.32 -18.08
C LYS A 206 -6.48 6.98 -17.46
N ASN A 207 -5.49 6.12 -17.15
CA ASN A 207 -5.74 4.86 -16.45
C ASN A 207 -5.70 4.98 -14.92
N LEU A 208 -5.44 6.19 -14.38
CA LEU A 208 -5.39 6.39 -12.93
C LEU A 208 -6.77 6.11 -12.31
N LYS A 209 -6.79 5.22 -11.31
CA LYS A 209 -8.00 4.82 -10.58
C LYS A 209 -7.99 5.27 -9.13
N GLU A 210 -6.81 5.39 -8.54
CA GLU A 210 -6.65 5.82 -7.16
C GLU A 210 -5.61 6.93 -7.08
N LEU A 211 -6.01 8.08 -6.57
CA LEU A 211 -5.15 9.24 -6.33
C LEU A 211 -5.22 9.66 -4.85
N ASN A 212 -4.06 9.71 -4.20
CA ASN A 212 -3.94 10.39 -2.91
C ASN A 212 -3.18 11.71 -3.09
N ALA A 213 -3.94 12.81 -3.09
CA ALA A 213 -3.47 14.18 -3.17
C ALA A 213 -3.78 14.96 -1.88
N SER A 214 -3.70 14.31 -0.73
CA SER A 214 -4.02 14.92 0.57
C SER A 214 -2.94 15.88 1.05
N GLY A 215 -3.29 16.69 2.05
CA GLY A 215 -2.36 17.57 2.77
C GLY A 215 -1.81 18.69 1.89
N PHE A 216 -0.51 18.90 1.98
CA PHE A 216 0.22 19.94 1.23
C PHE A 216 0.58 19.53 -0.22
N SER A 217 -0.16 18.55 -0.80
CA SER A 217 -0.01 18.25 -2.22
C SER A 217 -0.29 19.46 -3.09
N GLU A 218 0.53 19.67 -4.12
CA GLU A 218 0.35 20.75 -5.09
C GLU A 218 -0.62 20.39 -6.24
N ILE A 219 -1.16 19.17 -6.26
CA ILE A 219 -2.21 18.80 -7.20
C ILE A 219 -3.43 19.70 -6.99
N ASP A 220 -3.81 20.38 -8.06
CA ASP A 220 -4.93 21.31 -8.08
C ASP A 220 -6.06 20.84 -9.01
N GLN A 221 -7.03 21.72 -9.23
CA GLN A 221 -8.19 21.50 -10.09
C GLN A 221 -7.80 21.19 -11.54
N ILE A 222 -6.76 21.84 -12.06
CA ILE A 222 -6.27 21.64 -13.43
C ILE A 222 -5.53 20.31 -13.51
N GLY A 223 -4.73 20.02 -12.51
CA GLY A 223 -3.91 18.80 -12.43
C GLY A 223 -4.69 17.48 -12.37
N ILE A 224 -6.01 17.54 -12.09
CA ILE A 224 -6.90 16.36 -12.13
C ILE A 224 -7.90 16.40 -13.28
N LYS A 225 -7.82 17.40 -14.18
CA LYS A 225 -8.82 17.61 -15.22
C LYS A 225 -8.98 16.39 -16.13
N GLY A 226 -10.21 15.91 -16.27
CA GLY A 226 -10.55 14.80 -17.14
C GLY A 226 -10.08 13.44 -16.64
N LEU A 227 -9.67 13.33 -15.37
CA LEU A 227 -9.52 12.03 -14.71
C LEU A 227 -10.89 11.49 -14.33
N ASP A 228 -11.02 10.17 -14.34
CA ASP A 228 -12.21 9.44 -13.89
C ASP A 228 -11.78 8.37 -12.88
N LEU A 229 -11.59 8.83 -11.64
CA LEU A 229 -11.07 8.02 -10.55
C LEU A 229 -12.16 7.12 -9.95
N ILE A 230 -11.73 6.03 -9.30
CA ILE A 230 -12.57 5.20 -8.42
C ILE A 230 -12.43 5.67 -6.97
N LYS A 231 -11.20 6.12 -6.59
CA LYS A 231 -10.91 6.62 -5.24
C LYS A 231 -10.09 7.89 -5.29
N LEU A 232 -10.52 8.88 -4.52
CA LEU A 232 -9.79 10.13 -4.33
C LEU A 232 -9.63 10.45 -2.84
N TYR A 233 -8.39 10.67 -2.44
CA TYR A 233 -8.04 11.23 -1.13
C TYR A 233 -7.60 12.68 -1.35
N ALA A 234 -8.42 13.62 -0.92
CA ALA A 234 -8.21 15.08 -1.01
C ALA A 234 -8.36 15.73 0.37
N ASN A 235 -8.04 15.02 1.44
CA ASN A 235 -8.10 15.53 2.82
C ASN A 235 -7.14 16.71 2.96
N TYR A 236 -7.58 17.81 3.57
CA TYR A 236 -6.79 19.03 3.74
C TYR A 236 -6.25 19.64 2.43
N ASN A 237 -6.61 19.11 1.26
CA ASN A 237 -6.21 19.72 -0.01
C ASN A 237 -7.07 20.94 -0.31
N SER A 238 -6.46 22.12 -0.25
CA SER A 238 -7.14 23.41 -0.47
C SER A 238 -7.27 23.81 -1.95
N LYS A 239 -6.83 22.97 -2.90
CA LYS A 239 -6.72 23.31 -4.32
C LYS A 239 -7.75 22.58 -5.20
N ILE A 240 -8.18 21.37 -4.79
CA ILE A 240 -9.22 20.59 -5.48
C ILE A 240 -10.58 20.99 -4.91
N LYS A 241 -11.45 21.55 -5.76
CA LYS A 241 -12.78 22.03 -5.38
C LYS A 241 -13.91 21.19 -5.96
N ASP A 242 -13.79 20.79 -7.21
CA ASP A 242 -14.85 20.13 -7.97
C ASP A 242 -14.37 18.77 -8.47
N VAL A 243 -15.16 17.73 -8.25
CA VAL A 243 -14.95 16.38 -8.72
C VAL A 243 -16.23 15.77 -9.29
N SER A 244 -17.25 16.62 -9.54
CA SER A 244 -18.61 16.22 -9.97
C SER A 244 -18.67 15.49 -11.30
N TRP A 245 -17.62 15.63 -12.15
CA TRP A 245 -17.52 14.91 -13.42
C TRP A 245 -17.03 13.47 -13.29
N MET A 246 -16.43 13.09 -12.13
CA MET A 246 -15.88 11.74 -11.89
C MET A 246 -16.99 10.74 -11.59
N LYS A 247 -17.77 10.34 -12.60
CA LYS A 247 -18.98 9.52 -12.39
C LYS A 247 -18.70 8.10 -11.89
N ASN A 248 -17.49 7.61 -12.06
CA ASN A 248 -17.05 6.32 -11.50
C ASN A 248 -16.49 6.40 -10.09
N LEU A 249 -16.44 7.62 -9.48
CA LEU A 249 -15.92 7.78 -8.12
C LEU A 249 -16.83 7.04 -7.11
N LYS A 250 -16.23 6.15 -6.34
CA LYS A 250 -16.92 5.34 -5.32
C LYS A 250 -16.50 5.69 -3.91
N GLU A 251 -15.29 6.18 -3.74
CA GLU A 251 -14.76 6.56 -2.44
C GLU A 251 -14.11 7.94 -2.49
N LEU A 252 -14.61 8.86 -1.66
CA LEU A 252 -14.10 10.23 -1.55
C LEU A 252 -13.72 10.54 -0.11
N HIS A 253 -12.48 10.98 0.07
CA HIS A 253 -11.98 11.55 1.31
C HIS A 253 -11.80 13.06 1.13
N ALA A 254 -12.65 13.83 1.76
CA ALA A 254 -12.71 15.31 1.66
C ALA A 254 -12.82 15.94 3.04
N TYR A 255 -12.12 15.41 4.05
CA TYR A 255 -12.24 15.92 5.41
C TYR A 255 -11.32 17.11 5.71
N GLY A 256 -11.60 17.76 6.83
CA GLY A 256 -10.85 18.92 7.33
C GLY A 256 -11.00 20.15 6.42
N PHE A 257 -9.89 20.79 6.11
CA PHE A 257 -9.86 22.00 5.26
C PHE A 257 -9.89 21.68 3.75
N SER A 258 -10.34 20.49 3.35
CA SER A 258 -10.56 20.19 1.94
C SER A 258 -11.43 21.29 1.29
N ARG A 259 -11.07 21.69 0.07
CA ARG A 259 -11.83 22.72 -0.66
C ARG A 259 -13.07 22.15 -1.36
N ILE A 260 -13.20 20.82 -1.45
CA ILE A 260 -14.37 20.18 -2.06
C ILE A 260 -15.62 20.58 -1.27
N ASP A 261 -16.58 21.16 -1.99
CA ASP A 261 -17.83 21.67 -1.44
C ASP A 261 -19.06 20.92 -1.99
N GLN A 262 -20.26 21.38 -1.63
CA GLN A 262 -21.53 20.80 -2.06
C GLN A 262 -21.67 20.73 -3.58
N MET A 263 -21.23 21.77 -4.30
CA MET A 263 -21.29 21.80 -5.76
C MET A 263 -20.28 20.85 -6.38
N GLY A 264 -19.12 20.71 -5.74
CA GLY A 264 -18.04 19.83 -6.19
C GLY A 264 -18.36 18.34 -6.10
N ILE A 265 -19.42 17.95 -5.36
CA ILE A 265 -19.89 16.57 -5.28
C ILE A 265 -21.22 16.33 -5.98
N LYS A 266 -21.77 17.33 -6.66
CA LYS A 266 -23.10 17.27 -7.27
C LYS A 266 -23.21 16.12 -8.28
N GLY A 267 -24.23 15.28 -8.09
CA GLY A 267 -24.52 14.16 -8.99
C GLY A 267 -23.52 13.01 -8.93
N LEU A 268 -22.67 12.97 -7.90
CA LEU A 268 -21.90 11.76 -7.56
C LEU A 268 -22.82 10.78 -6.83
N ASP A 269 -22.52 9.49 -7.00
CA ASP A 269 -23.18 8.41 -6.29
C ASP A 269 -22.12 7.51 -5.66
N LEU A 270 -21.62 7.97 -4.52
CA LEU A 270 -20.53 7.35 -3.78
C LEU A 270 -21.01 6.12 -3.00
N ILE A 271 -20.08 5.21 -2.70
CA ILE A 271 -20.26 4.11 -1.73
C ILE A 271 -19.75 4.54 -0.36
N LYS A 272 -18.64 5.34 -0.34
CA LYS A 272 -18.01 5.82 0.90
C LYS A 272 -17.67 7.29 0.81
N LEU A 273 -18.04 8.05 1.85
CA LEU A 273 -17.70 9.46 1.99
C LEU A 273 -17.10 9.73 3.37
N TYR A 274 -15.92 10.33 3.38
CA TYR A 274 -15.26 10.87 4.56
C TYR A 274 -15.28 12.40 4.50
N ALA A 275 -16.20 13.03 5.22
CA ALA A 275 -16.43 14.47 5.25
C ALA A 275 -16.24 15.08 6.67
N ASN A 276 -15.51 14.39 7.56
CA ASN A 276 -15.26 14.87 8.92
C ASN A 276 -14.72 16.30 8.91
N TYR A 277 -15.29 17.18 9.73
CA TYR A 277 -14.89 18.59 9.84
C TYR A 277 -14.99 19.41 8.54
N ASN A 278 -15.57 18.88 7.46
CA ASN A 278 -15.82 19.63 6.23
C ASN A 278 -17.20 20.32 6.31
N SER A 279 -17.20 21.59 6.67
CA SER A 279 -18.43 22.39 6.81
C SER A 279 -19.10 22.75 5.48
N LYS A 280 -18.46 22.49 4.32
CA LYS A 280 -18.94 22.90 2.99
C LYS A 280 -19.80 21.85 2.30
N ILE A 281 -19.79 20.61 2.78
CA ILE A 281 -20.65 19.52 2.31
C ILE A 281 -21.79 19.41 3.32
N ASN A 282 -23.04 19.65 2.90
CA ASN A 282 -24.19 19.68 3.79
C ASN A 282 -25.30 18.67 3.43
N ASN A 283 -25.38 18.20 2.19
CA ASN A 283 -26.42 17.29 1.75
C ASN A 283 -25.84 16.16 0.89
N VAL A 284 -26.09 14.93 1.28
CA VAL A 284 -25.69 13.71 0.59
C VAL A 284 -26.89 12.75 0.35
N SER A 285 -28.12 13.19 0.64
CA SER A 285 -29.35 12.41 0.54
C SER A 285 -29.64 11.89 -0.89
N PHE A 286 -29.02 12.51 -1.91
CA PHE A 286 -29.13 12.08 -3.31
C PHE A 286 -28.21 10.89 -3.65
N MET A 287 -27.24 10.54 -2.80
CA MET A 287 -26.30 9.44 -3.01
C MET A 287 -26.94 8.11 -2.55
N LYS A 288 -27.80 7.51 -3.36
CA LYS A 288 -28.61 6.35 -2.95
C LYS A 288 -27.81 5.08 -2.72
N ASN A 289 -26.60 4.98 -3.26
CA ASN A 289 -25.69 3.86 -3.03
C ASN A 289 -24.70 4.07 -1.88
N LEU A 290 -24.81 5.22 -1.14
CA LEU A 290 -23.92 5.48 -0.01
C LEU A 290 -24.12 4.46 1.11
N LYS A 291 -23.06 3.78 1.52
CA LYS A 291 -23.05 2.75 2.56
C LYS A 291 -22.26 3.18 3.80
N GLU A 292 -21.22 3.97 3.61
CA GLU A 292 -20.38 4.43 4.71
C GLU A 292 -20.26 5.95 4.68
N LEU A 293 -20.67 6.60 5.78
CA LEU A 293 -20.57 8.05 5.97
C LEU A 293 -19.81 8.38 7.25
N TYR A 294 -18.80 9.22 7.10
CA TYR A 294 -18.06 9.81 8.22
C TYR A 294 -18.27 11.31 8.19
N ALA A 295 -19.05 11.83 9.14
CA ALA A 295 -19.52 13.23 9.23
C ALA A 295 -19.27 13.80 10.64
N VAL A 296 -18.08 13.59 11.18
CA VAL A 296 -17.68 13.94 12.55
C VAL A 296 -17.54 15.45 12.75
N GLY A 297 -17.86 15.93 13.93
CA GLY A 297 -17.56 17.26 14.43
C GLY A 297 -18.31 18.36 13.68
N THR A 298 -17.59 19.40 13.22
CA THR A 298 -18.17 20.56 12.52
C THR A 298 -18.54 20.28 11.06
N CYS A 299 -18.71 19.01 10.67
CA CYS A 299 -19.20 18.65 9.34
C CYS A 299 -20.50 19.39 9.00
N GLY A 300 -20.67 19.80 7.75
CA GLY A 300 -21.86 20.52 7.28
C GLY A 300 -23.10 19.66 7.18
N ILE A 301 -22.94 18.33 7.03
CA ILE A 301 -24.04 17.39 6.84
C ILE A 301 -24.93 17.37 8.10
N ASP A 302 -26.21 17.60 7.87
CA ASP A 302 -27.25 17.66 8.90
C ASP A 302 -28.31 16.56 8.71
N GLN A 303 -29.40 16.65 9.49
CA GLN A 303 -30.52 15.68 9.46
C GLN A 303 -31.16 15.57 8.08
N GLU A 304 -31.40 16.69 7.39
CA GLU A 304 -31.96 16.68 6.03
C GLU A 304 -30.95 16.15 5.01
N GLY A 305 -29.68 16.41 5.25
CA GLY A 305 -28.57 15.93 4.40
C GLY A 305 -28.40 14.43 4.37
N ILE A 306 -28.95 13.68 5.35
CA ILE A 306 -28.91 12.20 5.40
C ILE A 306 -30.26 11.55 5.14
N LYS A 307 -31.30 12.33 4.87
CA LYS A 307 -32.67 11.84 4.77
C LYS A 307 -32.83 10.78 3.69
N GLY A 308 -33.42 9.63 4.09
CA GLY A 308 -33.69 8.51 3.19
C GLY A 308 -32.45 7.76 2.73
N LEU A 309 -31.31 7.93 3.40
CA LEU A 309 -30.16 7.04 3.26
C LEU A 309 -30.34 5.82 4.15
N ASP A 310 -29.85 4.67 3.66
CA ASP A 310 -29.80 3.42 4.40
C ASP A 310 -28.36 2.95 4.49
N LEU A 311 -27.64 3.52 5.47
CA LEU A 311 -26.21 3.31 5.67
C LEU A 311 -25.95 1.98 6.41
N ILE A 312 -24.79 1.39 6.11
CA ILE A 312 -24.24 0.24 6.86
C ILE A 312 -23.35 0.77 8.01
N ARG A 313 -22.69 1.89 7.78
CA ARG A 313 -21.79 2.53 8.77
C ARG A 313 -21.97 4.04 8.79
N LEU A 314 -22.21 4.58 9.98
CA LEU A 314 -22.26 6.02 10.22
C LEU A 314 -21.31 6.37 11.36
N ASN A 315 -20.45 7.35 11.14
CA ASN A 315 -19.75 8.07 12.20
C ASN A 315 -20.18 9.54 12.16
N ALA A 316 -21.00 9.94 13.11
CA ALA A 316 -21.48 11.30 13.30
C ALA A 316 -21.09 11.86 14.68
N ARG A 317 -20.02 11.33 15.27
CA ARG A 317 -19.55 11.77 16.58
C ARG A 317 -19.37 13.28 16.60
N ASP A 318 -19.82 13.93 17.67
CA ASP A 318 -19.75 15.38 17.88
C ASP A 318 -20.41 16.22 16.77
N ASN A 319 -21.24 15.62 15.90
CA ASN A 319 -22.06 16.34 14.93
C ASN A 319 -23.51 16.49 15.44
N ASN A 320 -23.76 17.53 16.21
CA ASN A 320 -25.06 17.78 16.84
C ASN A 320 -26.22 18.09 15.87
N LYS A 321 -25.95 18.17 14.55
CA LYS A 321 -26.97 18.38 13.52
C LYS A 321 -27.68 17.11 13.09
N ILE A 322 -27.10 15.94 13.38
CA ILE A 322 -27.69 14.63 13.13
C ILE A 322 -28.21 14.09 14.46
N LYS A 323 -29.53 13.92 14.57
CA LYS A 323 -30.21 13.55 15.83
C LYS A 323 -31.00 12.25 15.73
N ASP A 324 -31.58 11.97 14.58
CA ASP A 324 -32.42 10.82 14.34
C ASP A 324 -31.86 9.96 13.20
N ILE A 325 -31.59 8.70 13.50
CA ILE A 325 -31.09 7.67 12.58
C ILE A 325 -31.98 6.42 12.59
N SER A 326 -33.15 6.51 13.25
CA SER A 326 -34.08 5.37 13.43
C SER A 326 -34.60 4.77 12.11
N PHE A 327 -34.56 5.55 11.03
CA PHE A 327 -34.96 5.12 9.69
C PHE A 327 -33.91 4.28 8.94
N MET A 328 -32.70 4.14 9.49
CA MET A 328 -31.59 3.39 8.88
C MET A 328 -31.62 1.92 9.33
N ASN A 329 -32.36 1.08 8.61
CA ASN A 329 -32.60 -0.30 9.02
C ASN A 329 -31.37 -1.22 8.93
N ASN A 330 -30.41 -0.90 8.06
CA ASN A 330 -29.20 -1.69 7.84
C ASN A 330 -27.97 -1.16 8.60
N LEU A 331 -28.14 -0.23 9.53
CA LEU A 331 -27.02 0.34 10.27
C LEU A 331 -26.45 -0.69 11.26
N ASN A 332 -25.25 -1.21 10.92
CA ASN A 332 -24.55 -2.20 11.76
C ASN A 332 -23.52 -1.58 12.69
N ILE A 333 -22.99 -0.40 12.32
CA ILE A 333 -21.92 0.27 13.07
C ILE A 333 -22.24 1.76 13.18
N LEU A 334 -22.48 2.19 14.42
CA LEU A 334 -22.57 3.58 14.82
C LEU A 334 -21.29 3.91 15.62
N LEU A 335 -20.50 4.91 15.18
CA LEU A 335 -19.24 5.33 15.80
C LEU A 335 -19.34 6.75 16.36
#